data_ab2358c3655b351585d1beaa5d56f1db
#
_entry.id   ab2358c3655b351585d1beaa5d56f1db
#
_cell.length_a   1.000
_cell.length_b   1.000
_cell.length_c   1.000
_cell.angle_alpha   90.00
_cell.angle_beta   90.00
_cell.angle_gamma   90.00
#
_symmetry.space_group_name_H-M   'P 1'
#
loop_
_entity.id
_entity.type
_entity.pdbx_description
1 polymer ?
#
loop_
_entity_poly.entity_id
_entity_poly.type
_entity_poly.pdbx_seq_one_letter_code
_entity_poly.pdbx_strand_id
1 'polypeptide(L)'
;MTVVLWGGLMLWLGLAYDVNPLSLLPYLLLQAVVGFSLLEVVNYMEHYGMVRQKVGTPGRMRYERVTPAHSWNSNNIATNVLLYHLQRHSDHHANPTRRYQTLRDFKDAPVLPTGYTGMIVVAMFPPAFRALMDKRVIAHYDGDLRLANLHPAKREKLLRKYPVPAAKLAAEAAVRADTSAHEFEGEVLAAQCPGCQYTYEVAEGNELEGFAAGTAWKDIPDDWCCPDCGVREKVDFLPLSNVEAL
;
A
#
# COMPACT_ATOMS: atom_id res chain seq x y z
N MET A 1 30.83 1.44 -4.68
CA MET A 1 31.05 0.12 -5.33
C MET A 1 30.68 0.14 -6.81
N THR A 2 29.48 0.56 -7.21
CA THR A 2 29.01 0.56 -8.62
C THR A 2 29.92 1.34 -9.57
N VAL A 3 30.32 2.58 -9.24
CA VAL A 3 31.21 3.42 -10.08
C VAL A 3 32.56 2.76 -10.31
N VAL A 4 33.13 2.11 -9.30
CA VAL A 4 34.40 1.39 -9.39
C VAL A 4 34.28 0.19 -10.33
N LEU A 5 33.20 -0.57 -10.23
CA LEU A 5 32.95 -1.71 -11.11
C LEU A 5 32.77 -1.29 -12.56
N TRP A 6 31.97 -0.27 -12.84
CA TRP A 6 31.77 0.23 -14.20
C TRP A 6 33.02 0.90 -14.78
N GLY A 7 33.72 1.69 -13.97
CA GLY A 7 34.99 2.29 -14.40
C GLY A 7 36.06 1.22 -14.68
N GLY A 8 36.17 0.20 -13.83
CA GLY A 8 37.06 -0.94 -14.04
C GLY A 8 36.69 -1.76 -15.28
N LEU A 9 35.41 -1.98 -15.53
CA LEU A 9 34.93 -2.68 -16.74
C LEU A 9 35.25 -1.87 -18.01
N MET A 10 35.00 -0.56 -18.00
CA MET A 10 35.33 0.32 -19.12
C MET A 10 36.85 0.29 -19.44
N LEU A 11 37.65 0.40 -18.39
CA LEU A 11 39.10 0.34 -18.56
C LEU A 11 39.56 -1.01 -19.10
N TRP A 12 39.05 -2.10 -18.55
CA TRP A 12 39.35 -3.46 -19.00
C TRP A 12 38.97 -3.68 -20.46
N LEU A 13 37.75 -3.28 -20.86
CA LEU A 13 37.29 -3.40 -22.24
C LEU A 13 38.14 -2.52 -23.18
N GLY A 14 38.50 -1.30 -22.75
CA GLY A 14 39.38 -0.43 -23.52
C GLY A 14 40.72 -1.07 -23.78
N LEU A 15 41.35 -1.68 -22.78
CA LEU A 15 42.63 -2.37 -22.90
C LEU A 15 42.53 -3.67 -23.70
N ALA A 16 41.45 -4.44 -23.53
CA ALA A 16 41.26 -5.73 -24.18
C ALA A 16 40.97 -5.59 -25.69
N TYR A 17 40.32 -4.53 -26.10
CA TYR A 17 39.87 -4.32 -27.49
C TYR A 17 40.54 -3.12 -28.16
N ASP A 18 41.54 -2.49 -27.54
CA ASP A 18 42.27 -1.33 -28.01
C ASP A 18 41.36 -0.16 -28.43
N VAL A 19 40.33 0.09 -27.63
CA VAL A 19 39.38 1.19 -27.82
C VAL A 19 39.46 2.20 -26.69
N ASN A 20 39.19 3.47 -27.01
CA ASN A 20 39.14 4.48 -25.95
C ASN A 20 38.01 4.12 -24.93
N PRO A 21 38.34 3.89 -23.65
CA PRO A 21 37.33 3.56 -22.63
C PRO A 21 36.17 4.55 -22.58
N LEU A 22 36.39 5.83 -22.85
CA LEU A 22 35.34 6.85 -22.86
C LEU A 22 34.33 6.69 -24.01
N SER A 23 34.69 5.96 -25.08
CA SER A 23 33.73 5.65 -26.15
C SER A 23 32.58 4.77 -25.72
N LEU A 24 32.70 4.05 -24.59
CA LEU A 24 31.65 3.22 -23.99
C LEU A 24 30.66 4.06 -23.15
N LEU A 25 31.02 5.28 -22.79
CA LEU A 25 30.20 6.14 -21.94
C LEU A 25 28.79 6.43 -22.52
N PRO A 26 28.62 6.75 -23.82
CA PRO A 26 27.29 6.95 -24.38
C PRO A 26 26.39 5.71 -24.30
N TYR A 27 26.95 4.52 -24.47
CA TYR A 27 26.22 3.27 -24.31
C TYR A 27 25.77 3.06 -22.86
N LEU A 28 26.63 3.27 -21.88
CA LEU A 28 26.31 3.13 -20.45
C LEU A 28 25.27 4.17 -20.03
N LEU A 29 25.36 5.39 -20.52
CA LEU A 29 24.36 6.43 -20.27
C LEU A 29 23.00 6.06 -20.87
N LEU A 30 22.99 5.59 -22.11
CA LEU A 30 21.76 5.13 -22.75
C LEU A 30 21.13 3.94 -21.98
N GLN A 31 21.93 2.97 -21.60
CA GLN A 31 21.49 1.83 -20.79
C GLN A 31 20.90 2.29 -19.46
N ALA A 32 21.55 3.22 -18.77
CA ALA A 32 21.05 3.76 -17.51
C ALA A 32 19.70 4.48 -17.69
N VAL A 33 19.58 5.31 -18.75
CA VAL A 33 18.31 6.00 -19.07
C VAL A 33 17.21 5.01 -19.38
N VAL A 34 17.47 3.99 -20.19
CA VAL A 34 16.48 2.95 -20.52
C VAL A 34 16.08 2.17 -19.27
N GLY A 35 17.06 1.73 -18.46
CA GLY A 35 16.79 0.97 -17.23
C GLY A 35 15.96 1.79 -16.24
N PHE A 36 16.34 3.03 -16.00
CA PHE A 36 15.59 3.94 -15.14
C PHE A 36 14.16 4.17 -15.66
N SER A 37 14.02 4.46 -16.98
CA SER A 37 12.70 4.69 -17.57
C SER A 37 11.79 3.48 -17.47
N LEU A 38 12.33 2.27 -17.66
CA LEU A 38 11.55 1.04 -17.47
C LEU A 38 11.11 0.85 -16.01
N LEU A 39 11.99 1.13 -15.05
CA LEU A 39 11.65 1.08 -13.63
C LEU A 39 10.52 2.05 -13.27
N GLU A 40 10.60 3.29 -13.77
CA GLU A 40 9.57 4.30 -13.56
C GLU A 40 8.23 3.94 -14.22
N VAL A 41 8.25 3.32 -15.40
CA VAL A 41 7.03 2.81 -16.06
C VAL A 41 6.38 1.71 -15.23
N VAL A 42 7.18 0.80 -14.66
CA VAL A 42 6.67 -0.27 -13.79
C VAL A 42 6.06 0.34 -12.52
N ASN A 43 6.78 1.21 -11.83
CA ASN A 43 6.29 1.91 -10.64
C ASN A 43 5.00 2.70 -10.92
N TYR A 44 4.95 3.41 -12.05
CA TYR A 44 3.75 4.14 -12.47
C TYR A 44 2.54 3.24 -12.67
N MET A 45 2.69 2.09 -13.36
CA MET A 45 1.55 1.21 -13.62
C MET A 45 1.07 0.46 -12.37
N GLU A 46 1.98 0.12 -11.46
CA GLU A 46 1.67 -0.58 -10.20
C GLU A 46 0.87 0.28 -9.23
N HIS A 47 1.13 1.60 -9.24
CA HIS A 47 0.53 2.54 -8.29
C HIS A 47 -0.48 3.50 -8.93
N TYR A 48 -0.86 3.27 -10.19
CA TYR A 48 -1.75 4.19 -10.91
C TYR A 48 -3.10 4.35 -10.22
N GLY A 49 -3.39 5.58 -9.79
CA GLY A 49 -4.62 5.93 -9.08
C GLY A 49 -4.68 5.47 -7.62
N MET A 50 -3.69 4.71 -7.14
CA MET A 50 -3.67 4.18 -5.78
C MET A 50 -3.07 5.17 -4.80
N VAL A 51 -3.63 5.24 -3.60
CA VAL A 51 -3.10 6.04 -2.49
C VAL A 51 -3.54 5.46 -1.17
N ARG A 52 -2.63 5.43 -0.20
CA ARG A 52 -2.97 5.11 1.18
C ARG A 52 -3.59 6.33 1.85
N GLN A 53 -4.73 6.12 2.50
CA GLN A 53 -5.42 7.17 3.24
C GLN A 53 -4.65 7.53 4.51
N LYS A 54 -4.82 8.76 4.97
CA LYS A 54 -4.35 9.16 6.28
C LYS A 54 -5.43 8.82 7.31
N VAL A 55 -5.03 8.08 8.33
CA VAL A 55 -5.88 7.66 9.45
C VAL A 55 -5.30 8.18 10.76
N GLY A 56 -6.13 8.29 11.80
CA GLY A 56 -5.72 8.78 13.11
C GLY A 56 -6.46 10.04 13.53
N THR A 57 -6.10 10.54 14.71
CA THR A 57 -6.67 11.76 15.29
C THR A 57 -5.92 13.02 14.85
N PRO A 58 -6.54 14.21 14.89
CA PRO A 58 -5.84 15.47 14.63
C PRO A 58 -4.58 15.60 15.49
N GLY A 59 -3.43 15.83 14.86
CA GLY A 59 -2.11 15.88 15.51
C GLY A 59 -1.32 14.57 15.49
N ARG A 60 -1.96 13.43 15.21
CA ARG A 60 -1.35 12.09 15.10
C ARG A 60 -1.82 11.35 13.85
N MET A 61 -1.80 12.04 12.72
CA MET A 61 -2.17 11.42 11.43
C MET A 61 -1.04 10.54 10.92
N ARG A 62 -1.37 9.30 10.55
CA ARG A 62 -0.45 8.35 9.90
C ARG A 62 -1.07 7.81 8.61
N TYR A 63 -0.25 7.26 7.74
CA TYR A 63 -0.79 6.51 6.60
C TYR A 63 -1.26 5.14 7.07
N GLU A 64 -2.43 4.74 6.59
CA GLU A 64 -2.91 3.37 6.77
C GLU A 64 -1.87 2.34 6.30
N ARG A 65 -1.95 1.12 6.82
CA ARG A 65 -1.03 0.05 6.43
C ARG A 65 -1.22 -0.33 4.97
N VAL A 66 -0.14 -0.79 4.37
CA VAL A 66 -0.23 -1.36 3.02
C VAL A 66 -1.07 -2.63 3.07
N THR A 67 -2.11 -2.66 2.26
CA THR A 67 -2.98 -3.81 2.05
C THR A 67 -2.93 -4.25 0.58
N PRO A 68 -3.49 -5.41 0.22
CA PRO A 68 -3.59 -5.83 -1.17
C PRO A 68 -4.28 -4.83 -2.10
N ALA A 69 -5.11 -3.93 -1.55
CA ALA A 69 -5.84 -2.93 -2.32
C ALA A 69 -4.99 -1.73 -2.79
N HIS A 70 -3.74 -1.59 -2.36
CA HIS A 70 -2.94 -0.39 -2.60
C HIS A 70 -1.99 -0.47 -3.80
N SER A 71 -2.04 -1.56 -4.58
CA SER A 71 -1.26 -1.67 -5.81
C SER A 71 -1.92 -2.63 -6.80
N TRP A 72 -1.70 -2.38 -8.10
CA TRP A 72 -2.14 -3.26 -9.16
C TRP A 72 -1.22 -4.48 -9.24
N ASN A 73 -1.84 -5.67 -9.34
CA ASN A 73 -1.15 -6.95 -9.35
C ASN A 73 -1.39 -7.69 -10.66
N SER A 74 -0.63 -8.74 -10.87
CA SER A 74 -0.87 -9.72 -11.92
C SER A 74 -0.38 -11.09 -11.47
N ASN A 75 -1.01 -12.16 -11.91
CA ASN A 75 -0.58 -13.52 -11.60
C ASN A 75 -0.40 -14.37 -12.85
N ASN A 76 0.08 -13.77 -13.95
CA ASN A 76 0.41 -14.49 -15.17
C ASN A 76 1.68 -15.33 -14.95
N ILE A 77 1.60 -16.63 -15.23
CA ILE A 77 2.66 -17.61 -14.96
C ILE A 77 3.96 -17.24 -15.66
N ALA A 78 3.92 -16.90 -16.96
CA ALA A 78 5.13 -16.59 -17.73
C ALA A 78 5.87 -15.37 -17.16
N THR A 79 5.14 -14.31 -16.85
CA THR A 79 5.75 -13.11 -16.27
C THR A 79 6.11 -13.28 -14.80
N ASN A 80 5.44 -14.15 -14.04
CA ASN A 80 5.86 -14.52 -12.69
C ASN A 80 7.26 -15.16 -12.69
N VAL A 81 7.53 -16.05 -13.62
CA VAL A 81 8.85 -16.69 -13.76
C VAL A 81 9.90 -15.67 -14.19
N LEU A 82 9.61 -14.89 -15.23
CA LEU A 82 10.56 -13.92 -15.80
C LEU A 82 10.87 -12.74 -14.88
N LEU A 83 9.90 -12.30 -14.08
CA LEU A 83 10.01 -11.13 -13.21
C LEU A 83 10.12 -11.51 -11.72
N TYR A 84 10.48 -12.75 -11.41
CA TYR A 84 10.71 -13.20 -10.03
C TYR A 84 9.53 -12.84 -9.10
N HIS A 85 8.30 -13.09 -9.54
CA HIS A 85 7.05 -12.78 -8.83
C HIS A 85 6.86 -11.28 -8.46
N LEU A 86 7.64 -10.36 -9.02
CA LEU A 86 7.51 -8.91 -8.75
C LEU A 86 6.07 -8.40 -8.93
N GLN A 87 5.34 -9.00 -9.85
CA GLN A 87 3.94 -8.65 -10.15
C GLN A 87 2.94 -9.03 -9.04
N ARG A 88 3.37 -9.73 -7.97
CA ARG A 88 2.66 -9.89 -6.69
C ARG A 88 3.01 -8.73 -5.76
N HIS A 89 2.87 -7.54 -6.27
CA HIS A 89 3.43 -6.31 -5.76
C HIS A 89 2.86 -5.92 -4.38
N SER A 90 1.59 -6.18 -4.16
CA SER A 90 0.93 -5.91 -2.88
C SER A 90 1.56 -6.69 -1.71
N ASP A 91 1.92 -7.96 -1.91
CA ASP A 91 2.57 -8.74 -0.85
C ASP A 91 4.03 -8.31 -0.66
N HIS A 92 4.70 -7.89 -1.75
CA HIS A 92 6.03 -7.32 -1.66
C HIS A 92 6.06 -6.06 -0.78
N HIS A 93 5.12 -5.14 -0.98
CA HIS A 93 5.01 -3.93 -0.16
C HIS A 93 4.58 -4.20 1.30
N ALA A 94 3.65 -5.13 1.49
CA ALA A 94 3.19 -5.49 2.83
C ALA A 94 4.27 -6.25 3.64
N ASN A 95 5.16 -6.96 2.95
CA ASN A 95 6.20 -7.82 3.55
C ASN A 95 7.52 -7.68 2.80
N PRO A 96 8.23 -6.54 2.89
CA PRO A 96 9.39 -6.22 2.06
C PRO A 96 10.60 -7.16 2.27
N THR A 97 10.65 -7.86 3.40
CA THR A 97 11.69 -8.86 3.70
C THR A 97 11.36 -10.26 3.22
N ARG A 98 10.14 -10.47 2.71
CA ARG A 98 9.72 -11.77 2.19
C ARG A 98 10.46 -12.09 0.89
N ARG A 99 10.96 -13.33 0.80
CA ARG A 99 11.62 -13.78 -0.43
C ARG A 99 10.62 -13.85 -1.58
N TYR A 100 11.06 -13.51 -2.79
CA TYR A 100 10.20 -13.45 -3.98
C TYR A 100 9.47 -14.77 -4.28
N GLN A 101 10.09 -15.93 -3.99
CA GLN A 101 9.48 -17.24 -4.21
C GLN A 101 8.23 -17.49 -3.35
N THR A 102 8.13 -16.82 -2.22
CA THR A 102 7.05 -16.99 -1.24
C THR A 102 6.02 -15.86 -1.27
N LEU A 103 6.12 -14.93 -2.25
CA LEU A 103 5.13 -13.88 -2.44
C LEU A 103 3.78 -14.48 -2.83
N ARG A 104 2.74 -14.02 -2.13
CA ARG A 104 1.38 -14.54 -2.25
C ARG A 104 0.59 -13.76 -3.29
N ASP A 105 -0.35 -14.44 -3.92
CA ASP A 105 -1.38 -13.85 -4.74
C ASP A 105 -2.65 -13.69 -3.90
N PHE A 106 -3.14 -12.47 -3.81
CA PHE A 106 -4.35 -12.15 -3.06
C PHE A 106 -5.53 -12.01 -4.01
N LYS A 107 -6.62 -12.73 -3.75
CA LYS A 107 -7.84 -12.66 -4.56
C LYS A 107 -8.48 -11.28 -4.57
N ASP A 108 -8.31 -10.54 -3.47
CA ASP A 108 -8.89 -9.20 -3.28
C ASP A 108 -8.00 -8.09 -3.82
N ALA A 109 -6.81 -8.43 -4.34
CA ALA A 109 -5.92 -7.46 -4.94
C ALA A 109 -6.44 -7.02 -6.32
N PRO A 110 -6.41 -5.73 -6.65
CA PRO A 110 -6.80 -5.27 -7.97
C PRO A 110 -5.82 -5.79 -9.02
N VAL A 111 -6.38 -6.28 -10.15
CA VAL A 111 -5.62 -6.98 -11.18
C VAL A 111 -5.50 -6.11 -12.43
N LEU A 112 -4.29 -6.07 -12.99
CA LEU A 112 -4.03 -5.44 -14.29
C LEU A 112 -4.75 -6.19 -15.41
N PRO A 113 -5.24 -5.49 -16.45
CA PRO A 113 -6.03 -6.10 -17.53
C PRO A 113 -5.25 -7.10 -18.38
N THR A 114 -3.93 -6.98 -18.39
CA THR A 114 -3.01 -7.93 -19.05
C THR A 114 -1.82 -8.18 -18.11
N GLY A 115 -0.96 -9.13 -18.47
CA GLY A 115 0.31 -9.32 -17.71
C GLY A 115 1.21 -8.09 -17.79
N TYR A 116 2.19 -8.02 -16.90
CA TYR A 116 3.10 -6.87 -16.75
C TYR A 116 3.74 -6.42 -18.07
N THR A 117 4.26 -7.34 -18.87
CA THR A 117 4.90 -7.00 -20.13
C THR A 117 3.98 -6.22 -21.07
N GLY A 118 2.73 -6.66 -21.21
CA GLY A 118 1.74 -5.93 -22.02
C GLY A 118 1.41 -4.56 -21.45
N MET A 119 1.29 -4.47 -20.12
CA MET A 119 1.01 -3.21 -19.45
C MET A 119 2.18 -2.23 -19.50
N ILE A 120 3.44 -2.70 -19.45
CA ILE A 120 4.62 -1.84 -19.66
C ILE A 120 4.53 -1.18 -21.03
N VAL A 121 4.25 -1.96 -22.08
CA VAL A 121 4.12 -1.41 -23.45
C VAL A 121 2.98 -0.39 -23.53
N VAL A 122 1.82 -0.72 -22.96
CA VAL A 122 0.67 0.22 -22.95
C VAL A 122 0.97 1.47 -22.14
N ALA A 123 1.70 1.37 -21.04
CA ALA A 123 2.05 2.52 -20.18
C ALA A 123 3.01 3.51 -20.86
N MET A 124 3.80 3.05 -21.85
CA MET A 124 4.61 3.94 -22.68
C MET A 124 3.76 4.85 -23.58
N PHE A 125 2.45 4.58 -23.69
CA PHE A 125 1.49 5.39 -24.42
C PHE A 125 0.41 5.94 -23.46
N PRO A 126 0.67 7.03 -22.73
CA PRO A 126 -0.19 7.50 -21.64
C PRO A 126 -1.67 7.71 -22.00
N PRO A 127 -2.06 8.14 -23.21
CA PRO A 127 -3.48 8.23 -23.57
C PRO A 127 -4.18 6.87 -23.59
N ALA A 128 -3.54 5.84 -24.16
CA ALA A 128 -4.07 4.48 -24.22
C ALA A 128 -4.12 3.86 -22.81
N PHE A 129 -3.07 4.04 -22.03
CA PHE A 129 -3.00 3.55 -20.66
C PHE A 129 -4.14 4.14 -19.80
N ARG A 130 -4.34 5.47 -19.87
CA ARG A 130 -5.44 6.12 -19.13
C ARG A 130 -6.81 5.65 -19.59
N ALA A 131 -7.04 5.52 -20.89
CA ALA A 131 -8.31 5.00 -21.40
C ALA A 131 -8.62 3.60 -20.88
N LEU A 132 -7.58 2.78 -20.66
CA LEU A 132 -7.69 1.43 -20.13
C LEU A 132 -7.85 1.40 -18.61
N MET A 133 -7.09 2.22 -17.88
CA MET A 133 -6.96 2.12 -16.43
C MET A 133 -7.91 3.04 -15.66
N ASP A 134 -8.32 4.21 -16.20
CA ASP A 134 -9.19 5.15 -15.49
C ASP A 134 -10.50 4.49 -15.02
N LYS A 135 -11.12 3.69 -15.89
CA LYS A 135 -12.35 2.96 -15.56
C LYS A 135 -12.13 1.94 -14.42
N ARG A 136 -10.95 1.34 -14.37
CA ARG A 136 -10.59 0.37 -13.33
C ARG A 136 -10.33 1.03 -11.99
N VAL A 137 -9.68 2.20 -12.01
CA VAL A 137 -9.51 3.02 -10.80
C VAL A 137 -10.87 3.44 -10.24
N ILE A 138 -11.79 3.90 -11.12
CA ILE A 138 -13.15 4.26 -10.70
C ILE A 138 -13.86 3.06 -10.07
N ALA A 139 -13.79 1.89 -10.70
CA ALA A 139 -14.40 0.67 -10.19
C ALA A 139 -13.76 0.19 -8.87
N HIS A 140 -12.44 0.31 -8.72
CA HIS A 140 -11.72 -0.08 -7.51
C HIS A 140 -12.17 0.71 -6.27
N TYR A 141 -12.50 1.98 -6.44
CA TYR A 141 -13.01 2.82 -5.36
C TYR A 141 -14.55 2.91 -5.32
N ASP A 142 -15.26 2.02 -6.02
CA ASP A 142 -16.72 2.00 -6.11
C ASP A 142 -17.31 3.37 -6.53
N GLY A 143 -16.62 4.05 -7.44
CA GLY A 143 -17.01 5.38 -7.94
C GLY A 143 -16.58 6.55 -7.05
N ASP A 144 -16.02 6.32 -5.89
CA ASP A 144 -15.57 7.40 -4.99
C ASP A 144 -14.13 7.83 -5.29
N LEU A 145 -13.98 8.75 -6.20
CA LEU A 145 -12.68 9.29 -6.58
C LEU A 145 -12.05 10.22 -5.53
N ARG A 146 -12.70 10.51 -4.41
CA ARG A 146 -12.08 11.23 -3.28
C ARG A 146 -10.91 10.42 -2.71
N LEU A 147 -11.03 9.09 -2.77
CA LEU A 147 -10.06 8.11 -2.26
C LEU A 147 -8.92 7.82 -3.24
N ALA A 148 -9.02 8.26 -4.49
CA ALA A 148 -8.02 8.00 -5.52
C ALA A 148 -6.92 9.06 -5.57
N ASN A 149 -5.73 8.66 -6.02
CA ASN A 149 -4.63 9.58 -6.32
C ASN A 149 -4.90 10.31 -7.62
N LEU A 150 -5.48 11.49 -7.53
CA LEU A 150 -5.82 12.34 -8.68
C LEU A 150 -4.77 13.43 -8.89
N HIS A 151 -4.46 13.71 -10.16
CA HIS A 151 -3.59 14.83 -10.50
C HIS A 151 -4.17 16.14 -9.94
N PRO A 152 -3.41 16.92 -9.14
CA PRO A 152 -3.92 18.08 -8.41
C PRO A 152 -4.70 19.06 -9.29
N ALA A 153 -4.14 19.44 -10.45
CA ALA A 153 -4.77 20.39 -11.37
C ALA A 153 -6.06 19.89 -12.04
N LYS A 154 -6.35 18.58 -11.95
CA LYS A 154 -7.55 17.96 -12.55
C LYS A 154 -8.54 17.44 -11.52
N ARG A 155 -8.16 17.47 -10.25
CA ARG A 155 -8.95 16.88 -9.15
C ARG A 155 -10.39 17.38 -9.13
N GLU A 156 -10.59 18.66 -9.07
CA GLU A 156 -11.94 19.26 -9.03
C GLU A 156 -12.78 18.91 -10.26
N LYS A 157 -12.17 18.95 -11.46
CA LYS A 157 -12.84 18.59 -12.70
C LYS A 157 -13.26 17.12 -12.69
N LEU A 158 -12.42 16.23 -12.20
CA LEU A 158 -12.70 14.79 -12.12
C LEU A 158 -13.78 14.48 -11.08
N LEU A 159 -13.73 15.10 -9.90
CA LEU A 159 -14.75 14.92 -8.86
C LEU A 159 -16.12 15.44 -9.31
N ARG A 160 -16.18 16.52 -10.09
CA ARG A 160 -17.43 16.99 -10.70
C ARG A 160 -17.94 16.05 -11.79
N LYS A 161 -17.05 15.47 -12.58
CA LYS A 161 -17.42 14.55 -13.66
C LYS A 161 -17.90 13.20 -13.13
N TYR A 162 -17.34 12.75 -12.03
CA TYR A 162 -17.65 11.47 -11.38
C TYR A 162 -18.03 11.76 -9.92
N PRO A 163 -19.28 12.20 -9.67
CA PRO A 163 -19.74 12.44 -8.31
C PRO A 163 -19.81 11.14 -7.52
N VAL A 164 -19.65 11.23 -6.22
CA VAL A 164 -19.75 10.07 -5.32
C VAL A 164 -21.14 9.44 -5.46
N PRO A 165 -21.25 8.12 -5.61
CA PRO A 165 -22.55 7.45 -5.72
C PRO A 165 -23.45 7.74 -4.50
N ALA A 166 -24.72 8.03 -4.75
CA ALA A 166 -25.67 8.37 -3.69
C ALA A 166 -25.78 7.27 -2.62
N ALA A 167 -25.70 6.00 -3.01
CA ALA A 167 -25.71 4.88 -2.08
C ALA A 167 -24.53 4.93 -1.09
N LYS A 168 -23.36 5.35 -1.54
CA LYS A 168 -22.16 5.47 -0.69
C LYS A 168 -22.30 6.64 0.28
N LEU A 169 -22.82 7.77 -0.20
CA LEU A 169 -23.12 8.92 0.67
C LEU A 169 -24.19 8.59 1.72
N ALA A 170 -25.20 7.81 1.35
CA ALA A 170 -26.23 7.35 2.29
C ALA A 170 -25.64 6.40 3.34
N ALA A 171 -24.75 5.48 2.93
CA ALA A 171 -24.07 4.59 3.86
C ALA A 171 -23.16 5.37 4.82
N GLU A 172 -22.37 6.35 4.33
CA GLU A 172 -21.56 7.23 5.18
C GLU A 172 -22.42 8.03 6.17
N ALA A 173 -23.58 8.53 5.73
CA ALA A 173 -24.51 9.26 6.59
C ALA A 173 -25.10 8.34 7.67
N ALA A 174 -25.46 7.10 7.33
CA ALA A 174 -25.96 6.11 8.27
C ALA A 174 -24.91 5.75 9.34
N VAL A 175 -23.64 5.52 8.93
CA VAL A 175 -22.53 5.26 9.85
C VAL A 175 -22.31 6.44 10.78
N ARG A 176 -22.34 7.68 10.27
CA ARG A 176 -22.21 8.89 11.11
C ARG A 176 -23.36 9.03 12.11
N ALA A 177 -24.59 8.73 11.69
CA ALA A 177 -25.74 8.76 12.58
C ALA A 177 -25.64 7.71 13.68
N ASP A 178 -25.18 6.50 13.33
CA ASP A 178 -24.93 5.42 14.28
C ASP A 178 -23.78 5.76 15.25
N THR A 179 -22.66 6.28 14.74
CA THR A 179 -21.52 6.71 15.55
C THR A 179 -21.87 7.87 16.49
N SER A 180 -22.75 8.78 16.05
CA SER A 180 -23.24 9.87 16.92
C SER A 180 -24.25 9.39 17.97
N ALA A 181 -24.93 8.27 17.71
CA ALA A 181 -25.81 7.61 18.67
C ALA A 181 -25.02 6.68 19.64
N HIS A 182 -23.85 6.25 19.22
CA HIS A 182 -22.89 5.45 19.98
C HIS A 182 -21.57 6.21 20.18
N GLU A 183 -21.61 7.46 20.63
CA GLU A 183 -20.53 7.96 21.48
C GLU A 183 -20.56 7.04 22.69
N PHE A 184 -19.58 6.12 22.73
CA PHE A 184 -19.48 5.12 23.78
C PHE A 184 -19.20 5.86 25.10
N GLU A 185 -20.25 6.31 25.78
CA GLU A 185 -20.19 6.91 27.12
C GLU A 185 -19.83 5.89 28.20
N GLY A 186 -19.43 4.67 27.80
CA GLY A 186 -19.01 3.59 28.67
C GLY A 186 -17.49 3.50 28.81
N GLU A 187 -17.05 3.16 30.00
CA GLU A 187 -15.66 2.79 30.26
C GLU A 187 -15.31 1.52 29.46
N VAL A 188 -14.28 1.57 28.62
CA VAL A 188 -13.80 0.41 27.84
C VAL A 188 -13.14 -0.56 28.83
N LEU A 189 -13.76 -1.69 29.10
CA LEU A 189 -13.26 -2.72 30.02
C LEU A 189 -12.36 -3.74 29.33
N ALA A 190 -12.53 -3.95 28.01
CA ALA A 190 -11.68 -4.78 27.20
C ALA A 190 -11.59 -4.26 25.78
N ALA A 191 -10.48 -4.55 25.08
CA ALA A 191 -10.29 -4.19 23.68
C ALA A 191 -9.51 -5.29 22.95
N GLN A 192 -9.97 -5.66 21.74
CA GLN A 192 -9.40 -6.76 20.97
C GLN A 192 -8.63 -6.28 19.76
N CYS A 193 -7.46 -6.88 19.54
CA CYS A 193 -6.67 -6.69 18.34
C CYS A 193 -7.35 -7.35 17.12
N PRO A 194 -7.72 -6.61 16.08
CA PRO A 194 -8.37 -7.18 14.89
C PRO A 194 -7.43 -8.04 14.03
N GLY A 195 -6.15 -8.05 14.33
CA GLY A 195 -5.14 -8.79 13.55
C GLY A 195 -4.87 -10.20 14.07
N CYS A 196 -4.75 -10.38 15.39
CA CYS A 196 -4.38 -11.65 16.01
C CYS A 196 -5.39 -12.10 17.09
N GLN A 197 -6.42 -11.29 17.37
CA GLN A 197 -7.44 -11.53 18.39
C GLN A 197 -6.93 -11.45 19.85
N TYR A 198 -5.69 -10.99 20.06
CA TYR A 198 -5.24 -10.64 21.40
C TYR A 198 -6.22 -9.66 22.05
N THR A 199 -6.62 -9.93 23.29
CA THR A 199 -7.52 -9.06 24.03
C THR A 199 -6.78 -8.45 25.22
N TYR A 200 -6.82 -7.13 25.33
CA TYR A 200 -6.43 -6.42 26.52
C TYR A 200 -7.64 -6.28 27.43
N GLU A 201 -7.54 -6.76 28.66
CA GLU A 201 -8.57 -6.60 29.68
C GLU A 201 -8.09 -5.64 30.76
N VAL A 202 -8.86 -4.60 31.03
CA VAL A 202 -8.51 -3.58 32.04
C VAL A 202 -8.34 -4.20 33.41
N ALA A 203 -9.17 -5.19 33.74
CA ALA A 203 -9.11 -5.88 35.03
C ALA A 203 -7.79 -6.63 35.25
N GLU A 204 -7.21 -7.19 34.20
CA GLU A 204 -5.97 -7.98 34.27
C GLU A 204 -4.73 -7.09 34.00
N GLY A 205 -4.86 -6.08 33.18
CA GLY A 205 -3.73 -5.28 32.71
C GLY A 205 -2.78 -6.07 31.79
N ASN A 206 -1.54 -5.62 31.69
CA ASN A 206 -0.44 -6.35 31.07
C ASN A 206 0.88 -5.90 31.71
N GLU A 207 1.31 -6.57 32.76
CA GLU A 207 2.52 -6.18 33.52
C GLU A 207 3.80 -6.26 32.69
N LEU A 208 3.85 -7.16 31.68
CA LEU A 208 5.01 -7.30 30.81
C LEU A 208 5.20 -6.06 29.93
N GLU A 209 4.11 -5.41 29.59
CA GLU A 209 4.09 -4.15 28.82
C GLU A 209 4.12 -2.90 29.73
N GLY A 210 4.16 -3.09 31.03
CA GLY A 210 4.20 -2.01 32.03
C GLY A 210 2.82 -1.47 32.45
N PHE A 211 1.74 -2.17 32.14
CA PHE A 211 0.37 -1.81 32.52
C PHE A 211 -0.13 -2.70 33.66
N ALA A 212 -0.20 -2.15 34.85
CA ALA A 212 -0.73 -2.86 36.01
C ALA A 212 -2.22 -3.20 35.84
N ALA A 213 -2.69 -4.20 36.56
CA ALA A 213 -4.12 -4.52 36.66
C ALA A 213 -4.93 -3.27 37.04
N GLY A 214 -6.04 -3.03 36.34
CA GLY A 214 -6.86 -1.84 36.50
C GLY A 214 -6.41 -0.63 35.67
N THR A 215 -5.34 -0.71 34.87
CA THR A 215 -4.95 0.37 33.96
C THR A 215 -6.02 0.61 32.91
N ALA A 216 -6.67 1.78 32.95
CA ALA A 216 -7.78 2.09 32.06
C ALA A 216 -7.31 2.17 30.58
N TRP A 217 -8.14 1.70 29.66
CA TRP A 217 -7.83 1.70 28.23
C TRP A 217 -7.39 3.06 27.70
N LYS A 218 -8.00 4.16 28.18
CA LYS A 218 -7.65 5.54 27.83
C LYS A 218 -6.23 5.93 28.22
N ASP A 219 -5.68 5.33 29.27
CA ASP A 219 -4.37 5.69 29.84
C ASP A 219 -3.23 4.91 29.15
N ILE A 220 -3.53 3.93 28.34
CA ILE A 220 -2.55 3.24 27.48
C ILE A 220 -2.15 4.18 26.34
N PRO A 221 -0.85 4.30 26.02
CA PRO A 221 -0.38 5.11 24.89
C PRO A 221 -1.01 4.66 23.57
N ASP A 222 -1.41 5.62 22.72
CA ASP A 222 -2.04 5.30 21.41
C ASP A 222 -1.12 4.57 20.43
N ASP A 223 0.19 4.71 20.60
CA ASP A 223 1.25 4.07 19.84
C ASP A 223 1.71 2.73 20.44
N TRP A 224 1.07 2.28 21.52
CA TRP A 224 1.32 0.94 22.05
C TRP A 224 0.94 -0.11 21.01
N CYS A 225 1.91 -0.98 20.72
CA CYS A 225 1.72 -2.07 19.78
C CYS A 225 1.20 -3.32 20.48
N CYS A 226 0.33 -4.05 19.80
CA CYS A 226 -0.15 -5.35 20.27
C CYS A 226 1.02 -6.28 20.61
N PRO A 227 1.11 -6.83 21.81
CA PRO A 227 2.25 -7.64 22.24
C PRO A 227 2.36 -8.97 21.47
N ASP A 228 1.23 -9.53 21.02
CA ASP A 228 1.22 -10.80 20.30
C ASP A 228 1.67 -10.68 18.85
N CYS A 229 1.20 -9.68 18.13
CA CYS A 229 1.52 -9.57 16.70
C CYS A 229 2.53 -8.46 16.37
N GLY A 230 2.81 -7.52 17.28
CA GLY A 230 3.71 -6.39 17.09
C GLY A 230 3.32 -5.47 15.91
N VAL A 231 2.06 -5.57 15.46
CA VAL A 231 1.61 -5.07 14.17
C VAL A 231 0.53 -4.01 14.30
N ARG A 232 -0.36 -4.16 15.26
CA ARG A 232 -1.49 -3.26 15.52
C ARG A 232 -1.19 -2.37 16.69
N GLU A 233 -1.45 -1.09 16.55
CA GLU A 233 -1.38 -0.13 17.63
C GLU A 233 -2.72 -0.05 18.37
N LYS A 234 -2.72 0.50 19.59
CA LYS A 234 -3.93 0.68 20.40
C LYS A 234 -5.10 1.26 19.62
N VAL A 235 -4.86 2.23 18.77
CA VAL A 235 -5.88 2.89 17.95
C VAL A 235 -6.58 1.97 16.93
N ASP A 236 -6.00 0.81 16.65
CA ASP A 236 -6.59 -0.20 15.77
C ASP A 236 -7.47 -1.20 16.51
N PHE A 237 -7.41 -1.26 17.85
CA PHE A 237 -8.18 -2.21 18.65
C PHE A 237 -9.66 -1.89 18.65
N LEU A 238 -10.46 -2.93 18.73
CA LEU A 238 -11.91 -2.84 18.80
C LEU A 238 -12.36 -2.95 20.25
N PRO A 239 -13.01 -1.91 20.82
CA PRO A 239 -13.60 -2.02 22.15
C PRO A 239 -14.64 -3.13 22.20
N LEU A 240 -14.56 -4.00 23.20
CA LEU A 240 -15.56 -5.02 23.47
C LEU A 240 -16.58 -4.44 24.46
N SER A 241 -17.85 -4.53 24.11
CA SER A 241 -18.94 -4.19 25.01
C SER A 241 -19.18 -5.34 26.00
N ASN A 242 -19.68 -5.03 27.20
CA ASN A 242 -19.97 -6.00 28.27
C ASN A 242 -20.95 -7.12 27.92
N VAL A 243 -21.40 -7.23 26.67
CA VAL A 243 -22.40 -8.23 26.24
C VAL A 243 -21.76 -9.52 25.72
N GLU A 244 -20.46 -9.52 25.38
CA GLU A 244 -19.78 -10.69 24.80
C GLU A 244 -18.74 -11.36 25.72
N ALA A 245 -18.65 -10.91 26.98
CA ALA A 245 -17.71 -11.45 27.98
C ALA A 245 -18.37 -12.38 28.98
N LEU A 246 -19.31 -13.24 28.53
CA LEU A 246 -19.91 -14.32 29.35
C LEU A 246 -19.90 -15.65 28.62
#